data_51a40addb4202c074ba6edbdbf604248
#
_entry.id   51a40addb4202c074ba6edbdbf604248
#
_cell.length_a   1.000
_cell.length_b   1.000
_cell.length_c   1.000
_cell.angle_alpha   90.00
_cell.angle_beta   90.00
_cell.angle_gamma   90.00
#
_symmetry.space_group_name_H-M   'P 1'
#
loop_
_entity.id
_entity.type
_entity.pdbx_description
1 polymer ?
#
loop_
_entity_poly.entity_id
_entity_poly.type
_entity_poly.pdbx_seq_one_letter_code
_entity_poly.pdbx_strand_id
1 'polypeptide(L)'
;METKAETRQLETPIKITVAVTYLIMVIVNALANILPINGIDTGAISDSYPNLFAPAGLTFSIWGVIYLLLLGYTLYQFGLFQGDKSKVKTELLRKIGIVFSASSVVNAAWIFSWHYRMIGLSVILMLVILLSLIYINQLILKEKLDQKEKLFIRLPFSVYFGWITVATIA
;
A
#
# COMPACT_ATOMS: atom_id res chain seq x y z
N MET A 1 21.02 -28.17 -25.47
CA MET A 1 19.62 -27.74 -25.39
C MET A 1 19.54 -26.69 -24.29
N GLU A 2 19.75 -25.42 -24.64
CA GLU A 2 19.61 -24.31 -23.70
C GLU A 2 18.14 -24.03 -23.52
N THR A 3 17.62 -24.33 -22.34
CA THR A 3 16.30 -23.89 -21.91
C THR A 3 16.34 -22.35 -21.82
N LYS A 4 15.79 -21.68 -22.84
CA LYS A 4 15.43 -20.27 -22.77
C LYS A 4 14.62 -20.06 -21.49
N ALA A 5 15.20 -19.43 -20.48
CA ALA A 5 14.44 -18.88 -19.37
C ALA A 5 13.54 -17.80 -19.97
N GLU A 6 12.28 -18.18 -20.26
CA GLU A 6 11.23 -17.21 -20.57
C GLU A 6 11.15 -16.24 -19.41
N THR A 7 11.62 -15.03 -19.62
CA THR A 7 11.28 -13.87 -18.77
C THR A 7 9.78 -13.65 -18.92
N ARG A 8 9.02 -14.41 -18.14
CA ARG A 8 7.56 -14.35 -18.13
C ARG A 8 7.19 -12.99 -17.56
N GLN A 9 6.77 -12.08 -18.41
CA GLN A 9 6.26 -10.78 -17.97
C GLN A 9 5.05 -11.01 -17.08
N LEU A 10 4.86 -10.14 -16.08
CA LEU A 10 3.69 -10.17 -15.22
C LEU A 10 2.42 -10.10 -16.07
N GLU A 11 1.45 -10.95 -15.77
CA GLU A 11 0.20 -11.05 -16.52
C GLU A 11 -0.56 -9.71 -16.52
N THR A 12 -1.02 -9.30 -17.69
CA THR A 12 -1.76 -8.03 -17.88
C THR A 12 -2.94 -7.86 -16.91
N PRO A 13 -3.77 -8.88 -16.64
CA PRO A 13 -4.87 -8.75 -15.67
C PRO A 13 -4.39 -8.33 -14.27
N ILE A 14 -3.27 -8.87 -13.80
CA ILE A 14 -2.72 -8.51 -12.48
C ILE A 14 -2.26 -7.05 -12.45
N LYS A 15 -1.57 -6.60 -13.50
CA LYS A 15 -1.15 -5.20 -13.61
C LYS A 15 -2.34 -4.25 -13.57
N ILE A 16 -3.40 -4.56 -14.31
CA ILE A 16 -4.63 -3.76 -14.34
C ILE A 16 -5.31 -3.78 -12.97
N THR A 17 -5.43 -4.94 -12.33
CA THR A 17 -6.04 -5.07 -10.99
C THR A 17 -5.29 -4.21 -9.97
N VAL A 18 -3.95 -4.26 -9.96
CA VAL A 18 -3.12 -3.43 -9.08
C VAL A 18 -3.36 -1.94 -9.34
N ALA A 19 -3.35 -1.51 -10.60
CA ALA A 19 -3.56 -0.11 -10.93
C ALA A 19 -4.96 0.38 -10.54
N VAL A 20 -6.00 -0.40 -10.82
CA VAL A 20 -7.38 -0.05 -10.50
C VAL A 20 -7.59 0.03 -8.98
N THR A 21 -7.16 -0.98 -8.22
CA THR A 21 -7.34 -1.00 -6.76
C THR A 21 -6.51 0.07 -6.07
N TYR A 22 -5.29 0.36 -6.57
CA TYR A 22 -4.47 1.48 -6.11
C TYR A 22 -5.19 2.81 -6.34
N LEU A 23 -5.74 3.04 -7.54
CA LEU A 23 -6.48 4.27 -7.85
C LEU A 23 -7.72 4.42 -6.96
N ILE A 24 -8.49 3.36 -6.76
CA ILE A 24 -9.65 3.37 -5.84
C ILE A 24 -9.19 3.78 -4.44
N MET A 25 -8.14 3.16 -3.91
CA MET A 25 -7.58 3.48 -2.59
C MET A 25 -7.22 4.97 -2.50
N VAL A 26 -6.44 5.49 -3.46
CA VAL A 26 -5.99 6.89 -3.45
C VAL A 26 -7.16 7.86 -3.57
N ILE A 27 -8.10 7.59 -4.48
CA ILE A 27 -9.29 8.45 -4.69
C ILE A 27 -10.14 8.51 -3.42
N VAL A 28 -10.44 7.37 -2.80
CA VAL A 28 -11.24 7.32 -1.57
C VAL A 28 -10.55 8.10 -0.45
N ASN A 29 -9.25 7.91 -0.26
CA ASN A 29 -8.49 8.63 0.78
C ASN A 29 -8.37 10.13 0.49
N ALA A 30 -8.20 10.53 -0.77
CA ALA A 30 -8.18 11.94 -1.16
C ALA A 30 -9.55 12.60 -0.92
N LEU A 31 -10.63 11.95 -1.35
CA LEU A 31 -11.99 12.45 -1.16
C LEU A 31 -12.35 12.56 0.33
N ALA A 32 -11.90 11.66 1.16
CA ALA A 32 -12.14 11.70 2.61
C ALA A 32 -11.58 12.97 3.27
N ASN A 33 -10.54 13.57 2.71
CA ASN A 33 -9.93 14.79 3.24
C ASN A 33 -10.37 16.06 2.48
N ILE A 34 -10.66 15.96 1.17
CA ILE A 34 -11.08 17.10 0.33
C ILE A 34 -12.61 17.36 0.47
N LEU A 35 -13.38 16.29 0.49
CA LEU A 35 -14.82 16.32 0.69
C LEU A 35 -15.10 15.50 1.95
N PRO A 36 -15.04 16.11 3.16
CA PRO A 36 -15.02 15.36 4.40
C PRO A 36 -16.22 14.41 4.50
N ILE A 37 -15.92 13.11 4.42
CA ILE A 37 -16.93 12.05 4.57
C ILE A 37 -17.55 12.20 5.96
N ASN A 38 -18.87 12.18 6.04
CA ASN A 38 -19.60 12.41 7.29
C ASN A 38 -19.27 13.76 7.99
N GLY A 39 -18.85 14.77 7.21
CA GLY A 39 -18.61 16.13 7.70
C GLY A 39 -17.31 16.34 8.50
N ILE A 40 -16.39 15.38 8.53
CA ILE A 40 -15.18 15.45 9.33
C ILE A 40 -14.01 14.83 8.56
N ASP A 41 -12.81 15.41 8.66
CA ASP A 41 -11.60 14.83 8.08
C ASP A 41 -10.96 13.73 8.96
N THR A 42 -10.06 12.95 8.36
CA THR A 42 -9.43 11.79 9.01
C THR A 42 -8.63 12.17 10.26
N GLY A 43 -7.96 13.32 10.26
CA GLY A 43 -7.15 13.80 11.38
C GLY A 43 -8.04 14.27 12.54
N ALA A 44 -9.09 15.03 12.23
CA ALA A 44 -10.04 15.52 13.24
C ALA A 44 -10.79 14.39 13.94
N ILE A 45 -11.02 13.25 13.25
CA ILE A 45 -11.54 12.04 13.93
C ILE A 45 -10.51 11.52 14.93
N SER A 46 -9.24 11.41 14.56
CA SER A 46 -8.17 10.98 15.47
C SER A 46 -8.10 11.87 16.69
N ASP A 47 -8.15 13.20 16.53
CA ASP A 47 -8.12 14.18 17.61
C ASP A 47 -9.33 14.05 18.56
N SER A 48 -10.44 13.47 18.10
CA SER A 48 -11.61 13.19 18.94
C SER A 48 -11.46 11.99 19.89
N TYR A 49 -10.37 11.23 19.73
CA TYR A 49 -9.99 10.09 20.60
C TYR A 49 -8.61 10.36 21.24
N PRO A 50 -8.54 11.25 22.24
CA PRO A 50 -7.25 11.67 22.82
C PRO A 50 -6.55 10.47 23.45
N ASN A 51 -5.33 10.23 23.00
CA ASN A 51 -4.41 9.28 23.60
C ASN A 51 -2.97 9.80 23.51
N LEU A 52 -2.06 9.27 24.32
CA LEU A 52 -0.67 9.73 24.38
C LEU A 52 0.17 9.34 23.16
N PHE A 53 -0.35 8.47 22.31
CA PHE A 53 0.37 7.96 21.15
C PHE A 53 -0.17 8.49 19.81
N ALA A 54 -1.25 9.31 19.85
CA ALA A 54 -1.84 9.87 18.63
C ALA A 54 -0.83 10.76 17.89
N PRO A 55 -0.58 10.53 16.59
CA PRO A 55 0.30 11.37 15.80
C PRO A 55 -0.25 12.79 15.69
N ALA A 56 0.63 13.80 15.69
CA ALA A 56 0.22 15.17 15.41
C ALA A 56 -0.38 15.28 13.99
N GLY A 57 -1.34 16.20 13.79
CA GLY A 57 -2.07 16.36 12.53
C GLY A 57 -1.17 16.43 11.28
N LEU A 58 -0.04 17.18 11.37
CA LEU A 58 0.94 17.26 10.27
C LEU A 58 1.52 15.88 9.88
N THR A 59 1.62 14.95 10.83
CA THR A 59 2.17 13.59 10.56
C THR A 59 1.30 12.81 9.58
N PHE A 60 0.01 13.12 9.47
CA PHE A 60 -0.87 12.49 8.48
C PHE A 60 -0.48 12.80 7.03
N SER A 61 0.35 13.84 6.79
CA SER A 61 0.91 14.10 5.44
C SER A 61 1.76 12.96 4.89
N ILE A 62 2.22 12.03 5.73
CA ILE A 62 2.92 10.82 5.34
C ILE A 62 2.11 9.97 4.33
N TRP A 63 0.76 10.06 4.35
CA TRP A 63 -0.07 9.39 3.37
C TRP A 63 0.27 9.83 1.94
N GLY A 64 0.55 11.13 1.72
CA GLY A 64 0.98 11.63 0.41
C GLY A 64 2.27 10.97 -0.06
N VAL A 65 3.25 10.82 0.82
CA VAL A 65 4.52 10.13 0.53
C VAL A 65 4.28 8.65 0.21
N ILE A 66 3.46 7.98 1.01
CA ILE A 66 3.10 6.55 0.79
C ILE A 66 2.45 6.38 -0.59
N TYR A 67 1.48 7.22 -0.96
CA TYR A 67 0.81 7.12 -2.26
C TYR A 67 1.77 7.37 -3.43
N LEU A 68 2.68 8.34 -3.34
CA LEU A 68 3.70 8.56 -4.37
C LEU A 68 4.64 7.36 -4.51
N LEU A 69 5.06 6.77 -3.43
CA LEU A 69 5.90 5.57 -3.45
C LEU A 69 5.16 4.36 -4.06
N LEU A 70 3.89 4.16 -3.69
CA LEU A 70 3.06 3.09 -4.24
C LEU A 70 2.69 3.33 -5.72
N LEU A 71 2.59 4.60 -6.16
CA LEU A 71 2.52 4.93 -7.58
C LEU A 71 3.77 4.44 -8.32
N GLY A 72 4.95 4.73 -7.77
CA GLY A 72 6.23 4.25 -8.31
C GLY A 72 6.26 2.73 -8.46
N TYR A 73 5.79 1.99 -7.44
CA TYR A 73 5.64 0.53 -7.52
C TYR A 73 4.65 0.10 -8.59
N THR A 74 3.49 0.75 -8.67
CA THR A 74 2.47 0.44 -9.68
C THR A 74 2.99 0.63 -11.08
N LEU A 75 3.68 1.74 -11.36
CA LEU A 75 4.32 2.01 -12.65
C LEU A 75 5.46 1.02 -12.96
N TYR A 76 6.22 0.61 -11.94
CA TYR A 76 7.27 -0.38 -12.09
C TYR A 76 6.71 -1.73 -12.59
N GLN A 77 5.52 -2.15 -12.15
CA GLN A 77 4.88 -3.36 -12.65
C GLN A 77 4.54 -3.33 -14.15
N PHE A 78 4.30 -2.15 -14.72
CA PHE A 78 4.09 -1.97 -16.16
C PHE A 78 5.38 -1.98 -16.97
N GLY A 79 6.52 -2.15 -16.33
CA GLY A 79 7.83 -2.17 -16.99
C GLY A 79 8.53 -0.81 -17.02
N LEU A 80 7.88 0.27 -16.50
CA LEU A 80 8.55 1.56 -16.37
C LEU A 80 9.66 1.45 -15.29
N PHE A 81 10.80 2.07 -15.58
CA PHE A 81 11.97 2.07 -14.71
C PHE A 81 12.66 0.70 -14.52
N GLN A 82 12.13 -0.38 -15.10
CA GLN A 82 12.82 -1.66 -15.16
C GLN A 82 14.02 -1.51 -16.11
N GLY A 83 15.21 -1.86 -15.66
CA GLY A 83 16.38 -1.91 -16.52
C GLY A 83 16.45 -3.27 -17.23
N ASP A 84 17.22 -3.36 -18.32
CA ASP A 84 17.46 -4.61 -19.09
C ASP A 84 18.01 -5.75 -18.22
N LYS A 85 18.49 -5.45 -17.02
CA LYS A 85 19.06 -6.39 -16.05
C LYS A 85 18.19 -6.63 -14.82
N SER A 86 16.90 -6.26 -14.87
CA SER A 86 16.00 -6.54 -13.74
C SER A 86 16.01 -8.04 -13.43
N LYS A 87 16.31 -8.35 -12.17
CA LYS A 87 16.40 -9.73 -11.66
C LYS A 87 15.16 -10.12 -10.88
N VAL A 88 14.20 -9.20 -10.74
CA VAL A 88 13.01 -9.47 -9.96
C VAL A 88 12.19 -10.58 -10.62
N LYS A 89 11.84 -11.57 -9.82
CA LYS A 89 11.03 -12.68 -10.28
C LYS A 89 9.59 -12.22 -10.53
N THR A 90 9.05 -12.55 -11.68
CA THR A 90 7.63 -12.29 -12.02
C THR A 90 6.69 -12.84 -10.95
N GLU A 91 7.04 -13.98 -10.37
CA GLU A 91 6.26 -14.60 -9.29
C GLU A 91 6.22 -13.74 -8.01
N LEU A 92 7.31 -13.04 -7.67
CA LEU A 92 7.32 -12.08 -6.58
C LEU A 92 6.35 -10.95 -6.85
N LEU A 93 6.45 -10.31 -8.02
CA LEU A 93 5.55 -9.21 -8.41
C LEU A 93 4.08 -9.67 -8.42
N ARG A 94 3.82 -10.89 -8.87
CA ARG A 94 2.47 -11.48 -8.88
C ARG A 94 1.93 -11.61 -7.45
N LYS A 95 2.68 -12.19 -6.54
CA LYS A 95 2.27 -12.37 -5.13
C LYS A 95 2.04 -11.03 -4.45
N ILE A 96 2.99 -10.10 -4.60
CA ILE A 96 2.84 -8.75 -4.03
C ILE A 96 1.61 -8.06 -4.64
N GLY A 97 1.44 -8.13 -5.96
CA GLY A 97 0.33 -7.49 -6.66
C GLY A 97 -1.04 -7.96 -6.17
N ILE A 98 -1.23 -9.27 -5.99
CA ILE A 98 -2.48 -9.84 -5.48
C ILE A 98 -2.76 -9.36 -4.05
N VAL A 99 -1.79 -9.47 -3.15
CA VAL A 99 -1.96 -9.08 -1.73
C VAL A 99 -2.14 -7.56 -1.60
N PHE A 100 -1.39 -6.78 -2.36
CA PHE A 100 -1.51 -5.33 -2.38
C PHE A 100 -2.88 -4.88 -2.91
N SER A 101 -3.39 -5.52 -3.97
CA SER A 101 -4.72 -5.23 -4.49
C SER A 101 -5.82 -5.48 -3.45
N ALA A 102 -5.74 -6.63 -2.76
CA ALA A 102 -6.67 -6.93 -1.68
C ALA A 102 -6.57 -5.90 -0.54
N SER A 103 -5.35 -5.57 -0.08
CA SER A 103 -5.14 -4.60 0.98
C SER A 103 -5.58 -3.18 0.59
N SER A 104 -5.49 -2.80 -0.68
CA SER A 104 -5.96 -1.51 -1.19
C SER A 104 -7.49 -1.38 -1.08
N VAL A 105 -8.22 -2.45 -1.39
CA VAL A 105 -9.69 -2.50 -1.20
C VAL A 105 -10.05 -2.42 0.28
N VAL A 106 -9.32 -3.16 1.14
CA VAL A 106 -9.52 -3.11 2.59
C VAL A 106 -9.21 -1.72 3.14
N ASN A 107 -8.18 -1.02 2.62
CA ASN A 107 -7.86 0.34 3.02
C ASN A 107 -9.00 1.32 2.65
N ALA A 108 -9.58 1.20 1.46
CA ALA A 108 -10.73 2.02 1.08
C ALA A 108 -11.93 1.77 2.01
N ALA A 109 -12.21 0.52 2.37
CA ALA A 109 -13.26 0.17 3.33
C ALA A 109 -12.95 0.70 4.74
N TRP A 110 -11.66 0.69 5.14
CA TRP A 110 -11.21 1.26 6.41
C TRP A 110 -11.54 2.75 6.53
N ILE A 111 -11.34 3.54 5.47
CA ILE A 111 -11.68 4.97 5.49
C ILE A 111 -13.15 5.18 5.84
N PHE A 112 -14.06 4.45 5.23
CA PHE A 112 -15.49 4.55 5.56
C PHE A 112 -15.76 4.16 7.01
N SER A 113 -15.22 3.02 7.48
CA SER A 113 -15.40 2.56 8.86
C SER A 113 -14.89 3.59 9.87
N TRP A 114 -13.76 4.26 9.58
CA TRP A 114 -13.18 5.31 10.40
C TRP A 114 -14.08 6.55 10.45
N HIS A 115 -14.51 7.05 9.29
CA HIS A 115 -15.35 8.24 9.19
C HIS A 115 -16.76 8.05 9.78
N TYR A 116 -17.28 6.83 9.78
CA TYR A 116 -18.56 6.50 10.45
C TYR A 116 -18.37 6.02 11.91
N ARG A 117 -17.16 6.21 12.47
CA ARG A 117 -16.81 5.89 13.87
C ARG A 117 -17.09 4.42 14.26
N MET A 118 -17.03 3.52 13.29
CA MET A 118 -17.15 2.07 13.53
C MET A 118 -15.81 1.52 14.02
N ILE A 119 -15.37 1.93 15.23
CA ILE A 119 -14.01 1.72 15.73
C ILE A 119 -13.62 0.24 15.71
N GLY A 120 -14.50 -0.65 16.20
CA GLY A 120 -14.20 -2.09 16.19
C GLY A 120 -13.92 -2.64 14.80
N LEU A 121 -14.72 -2.26 13.78
CA LEU A 121 -14.49 -2.65 12.39
C LEU A 121 -13.22 -2.00 11.83
N SER A 122 -12.99 -0.72 12.15
CA SER A 122 -11.78 0.00 11.75
C SER A 122 -10.50 -0.72 12.22
N VAL A 123 -10.46 -1.15 13.49
CA VAL A 123 -9.31 -1.90 14.02
C VAL A 123 -9.13 -3.24 13.30
N ILE A 124 -10.21 -3.98 13.04
CA ILE A 124 -10.14 -5.25 12.30
C ILE A 124 -9.55 -5.03 10.88
N LEU A 125 -10.06 -4.03 10.16
CA LEU A 125 -9.57 -3.70 8.82
C LEU A 125 -8.10 -3.26 8.85
N MET A 126 -7.71 -2.46 9.84
CA MET A 126 -6.32 -2.04 10.03
C MET A 126 -5.40 -3.24 10.28
N LEU A 127 -5.82 -4.21 11.09
CA LEU A 127 -5.06 -5.45 11.32
C LEU A 127 -4.92 -6.28 10.03
N VAL A 128 -5.95 -6.35 9.18
CA VAL A 128 -5.86 -7.02 7.89
C VAL A 128 -4.84 -6.35 6.98
N ILE A 129 -4.81 -5.00 6.94
CA ILE A 129 -3.81 -4.25 6.18
C ILE A 129 -2.41 -4.52 6.74
N LEU A 130 -2.24 -4.46 8.06
CA LEU A 130 -0.96 -4.71 8.74
C LEU A 130 -0.41 -6.11 8.42
N LEU A 131 -1.23 -7.15 8.53
CA LEU A 131 -0.84 -8.53 8.22
C LEU A 131 -0.47 -8.69 6.74
N SER A 132 -1.21 -8.04 5.84
CA SER A 132 -0.90 -8.01 4.41
C SER A 132 0.48 -7.39 4.15
N LEU A 133 0.81 -6.29 4.82
CA LEU A 133 2.09 -5.60 4.68
C LEU A 133 3.24 -6.40 5.32
N ILE A 134 3.02 -7.07 6.44
CA ILE A 134 3.98 -8.01 7.03
C ILE A 134 4.30 -9.10 6.02
N TYR A 135 3.29 -9.71 5.41
CA TYR A 135 3.48 -10.78 4.44
C TYR A 135 4.25 -10.29 3.20
N ILE A 136 3.88 -9.11 2.64
CA ILE A 136 4.59 -8.51 1.51
C ILE A 136 6.07 -8.27 1.87
N ASN A 137 6.36 -7.66 3.02
CA ASN A 137 7.73 -7.39 3.43
C ASN A 137 8.52 -8.68 3.63
N GLN A 138 7.91 -9.74 4.16
CA GLN A 138 8.56 -11.06 4.28
C GLN A 138 8.89 -11.68 2.91
N LEU A 139 8.04 -11.50 1.89
CA LEU A 139 8.35 -11.94 0.53
C LEU A 139 9.55 -11.17 -0.04
N ILE A 140 9.56 -9.84 0.13
CA ILE A 140 10.61 -8.95 -0.36
C ILE A 140 11.96 -9.27 0.29
N LEU A 141 11.99 -9.54 1.59
CA LEU A 141 13.22 -9.83 2.34
C LEU A 141 13.92 -11.12 1.90
N LYS A 142 13.20 -12.06 1.30
CA LYS A 142 13.75 -13.31 0.78
C LYS A 142 14.46 -13.15 -0.57
N GLU A 143 14.34 -12.00 -1.22
CA GLU A 143 14.88 -11.77 -2.56
C GLU A 143 16.07 -10.81 -2.55
N LYS A 144 17.04 -11.08 -3.44
CA LYS A 144 18.17 -10.19 -3.65
C LYS A 144 17.80 -9.13 -4.68
N LEU A 145 17.43 -7.96 -4.21
CA LEU A 145 17.01 -6.82 -5.03
C LEU A 145 18.18 -5.90 -5.37
N ASP A 146 18.20 -5.39 -6.60
CA ASP A 146 19.10 -4.31 -7.00
C ASP A 146 18.66 -2.94 -6.44
N GLN A 147 19.38 -1.85 -6.75
CA GLN A 147 19.07 -0.53 -6.22
C GLN A 147 17.73 0.02 -6.72
N LYS A 148 17.37 -0.22 -7.98
CA LYS A 148 16.09 0.21 -8.54
C LYS A 148 14.94 -0.59 -7.94
N GLU A 149 15.10 -1.90 -7.84
CA GLU A 149 14.14 -2.80 -7.22
C GLU A 149 13.92 -2.47 -5.73
N LYS A 150 14.98 -2.09 -5.01
CA LYS A 150 14.83 -1.59 -3.63
C LYS A 150 14.03 -0.30 -3.58
N LEU A 151 14.27 0.63 -4.51
CA LEU A 151 13.56 1.91 -4.57
C LEU A 151 12.07 1.73 -4.93
N PHE A 152 11.75 0.89 -5.94
CA PHE A 152 10.39 0.78 -6.47
C PHE A 152 9.58 -0.36 -5.86
N ILE A 153 10.21 -1.32 -5.16
CA ILE A 153 9.52 -2.44 -4.53
C ILE A 153 9.67 -2.38 -3.00
N ARG A 154 10.90 -2.37 -2.48
CA ARG A 154 11.11 -2.47 -1.04
C ARG A 154 10.70 -1.21 -0.29
N LEU A 155 11.14 -0.04 -0.73
CA LEU A 155 10.90 1.23 -0.05
C LEU A 155 9.40 1.55 0.11
N PRO A 156 8.54 1.44 -0.94
CA PRO A 156 7.11 1.71 -0.81
C PRO A 156 6.45 0.90 0.30
N PHE A 157 6.66 -0.41 0.29
CA PHE A 157 6.03 -1.30 1.28
C PHE A 157 6.64 -1.18 2.67
N SER A 158 7.93 -0.85 2.79
CA SER A 158 8.55 -0.62 4.10
C SER A 158 8.03 0.66 4.77
N VAL A 159 7.88 1.74 4.01
CA VAL A 159 7.33 3.01 4.53
C VAL A 159 5.85 2.83 4.90
N TYR A 160 5.08 2.20 4.01
CA TYR A 160 3.67 1.93 4.28
C TYR A 160 3.48 1.02 5.51
N PHE A 161 4.28 -0.03 5.64
CA PHE A 161 4.27 -0.91 6.81
C PHE A 161 4.58 -0.15 8.10
N GLY A 162 5.63 0.69 8.10
CA GLY A 162 5.97 1.51 9.25
C GLY A 162 4.82 2.40 9.70
N TRP A 163 4.17 3.09 8.75
CA TRP A 163 3.03 3.94 9.05
C TRP A 163 1.83 3.16 9.60
N ILE A 164 1.45 2.05 8.97
CA ILE A 164 0.32 1.23 9.45
C ILE A 164 0.61 0.63 10.82
N THR A 165 1.86 0.29 11.15
CA THR A 165 2.23 -0.15 12.50
C THR A 165 1.93 0.94 13.53
N VAL A 166 2.33 2.18 13.27
CA VAL A 166 2.02 3.33 14.14
C VAL A 166 0.51 3.54 14.24
N ALA A 167 -0.18 3.61 13.10
CA ALA A 167 -1.62 3.88 13.06
C ALA A 167 -2.48 2.77 13.69
N THR A 168 -1.96 1.54 13.82
CA THR A 168 -2.67 0.43 14.48
C THR A 168 -2.58 0.53 16.01
N ILE A 169 -1.55 1.21 16.54
CA ILE A 169 -1.32 1.38 17.98
C ILE A 169 -1.95 2.68 18.48
N ALA A 170 -1.98 3.69 17.62
CA ALA A 170 -2.55 5.00 17.92
C ALA A 170 -4.08 4.98 17.95
#